data_1c306e009190a77a82229b2bef5dbc29
#
_entry.id   1c306e009190a77a82229b2bef5dbc29
#
_cell.length_a   1.000
_cell.length_b   1.000
_cell.length_c   1.000
_cell.angle_alpha   90.00
_cell.angle_beta   90.00
_cell.angle_gamma   90.00
#
_symmetry.space_group_name_H-M   'P 1'
#
loop_
_entity.id
_entity.type
_entity.pdbx_description
1 polymer ?
#
loop_
_entity_poly.entity_id
_entity_poly.type
_entity_poly.pdbx_seq_one_letter_code
_entity_poly.pdbx_strand_id
1 'polypeptide(L)'
;MDGLIIKKKWLDLILSGKKTLEIRGCSTKKMGVPIYLLESGSKRVRGTCIIQSVYPISCSDWSEEQENHCVDLSYKELKERYKNPHAWVLADVKPVEDVWYYDHPNGAVIWVKDVSPIDEMQDERIRYGY
;
A
#
# COMPACT_ATOMS: atom_id res chain seq x y z
N MET A 1 4.54 -4.20 13.51
CA MET A 1 3.70 -3.31 12.68
C MET A 1 3.09 -4.08 11.53
N ASP A 2 1.87 -3.76 11.20
CA ASP A 2 1.22 -4.33 10.02
C ASP A 2 1.75 -3.67 8.75
N GLY A 3 1.58 -4.33 7.61
CA GLY A 3 2.02 -3.80 6.33
C GLY A 3 0.91 -3.84 5.29
N LEU A 4 0.87 -2.81 4.45
CA LEU A 4 -0.07 -2.67 3.34
C LEU A 4 0.63 -3.06 2.04
N ILE A 5 0.05 -4.02 1.33
CA ILE A 5 0.58 -4.49 0.04
C ILE A 5 0.12 -3.55 -1.06
N ILE A 6 1.07 -2.96 -1.78
CA ILE A 6 0.81 -1.98 -2.84
C ILE A 6 1.60 -2.36 -4.09
N LYS A 7 0.97 -2.25 -5.25
CA LYS A 7 1.66 -2.46 -6.54
C LYS A 7 2.79 -1.44 -6.70
N LYS A 8 3.90 -1.89 -7.27
CA LYS A 8 5.11 -1.07 -7.46
C LYS A 8 4.80 0.28 -8.10
N LYS A 9 3.98 0.32 -9.14
CA LYS A 9 3.58 1.56 -9.83
C LYS A 9 3.06 2.62 -8.86
N TRP A 10 2.14 2.26 -7.98
CA TRP A 10 1.55 3.18 -7.03
C TRP A 10 2.50 3.49 -5.87
N LEU A 11 3.23 2.47 -5.42
CA LEU A 11 4.18 2.62 -4.33
C LEU A 11 5.29 3.61 -4.68
N ASP A 12 5.81 3.56 -5.90
CA ASP A 12 6.81 4.51 -6.38
C ASP A 12 6.28 5.95 -6.33
N LEU A 13 5.04 6.17 -6.73
CA LEU A 13 4.39 7.48 -6.68
C LEU A 13 4.16 7.95 -5.25
N ILE A 14 3.78 7.04 -4.36
CA ILE A 14 3.59 7.36 -2.94
C ILE A 14 4.92 7.79 -2.30
N LEU A 15 5.97 7.02 -2.53
CA LEU A 15 7.29 7.30 -1.95
C LEU A 15 7.92 8.56 -2.52
N SER A 16 7.60 8.93 -3.76
CA SER A 16 8.07 10.18 -4.37
C SER A 16 7.30 11.42 -3.90
N GLY A 17 6.19 11.22 -3.19
CA GLY A 17 5.34 12.32 -2.72
C GLY A 17 4.27 12.77 -3.72
N LYS A 18 4.22 12.21 -4.92
CA LYS A 18 3.23 12.60 -5.94
C LYS A 18 1.84 12.07 -5.61
N LYS A 19 1.76 10.84 -5.09
CA LYS A 19 0.49 10.21 -4.73
C LYS A 19 0.30 10.25 -3.23
N THR A 20 -0.71 10.97 -2.77
CA THR A 20 -1.03 11.12 -1.36
C THR A 20 -2.33 10.44 -0.96
N LEU A 21 -3.11 10.00 -1.94
CA LEU A 21 -4.35 9.25 -1.73
C LEU A 21 -4.23 7.86 -2.34
N GLU A 22 -4.34 6.84 -1.51
CA GLU A 22 -4.45 5.45 -1.97
C GLU A 22 -5.93 5.12 -2.15
N ILE A 23 -6.28 4.52 -3.29
CA ILE A 23 -7.67 4.22 -3.62
C ILE A 23 -7.93 2.73 -3.42
N ARG A 24 -8.92 2.42 -2.60
CA ARG A 24 -9.31 1.05 -2.27
C ARG A 24 -10.82 0.89 -2.35
N GLY A 25 -11.27 -0.35 -2.48
CA GLY A 25 -12.69 -0.68 -2.55
C GLY A 25 -13.40 -0.71 -1.20
N CYS A 26 -12.72 -0.41 -0.11
CA CYS A 26 -13.26 -0.48 1.24
C CYS A 26 -12.57 0.52 2.17
N SER A 27 -13.18 0.72 3.34
CA SER A 27 -12.58 1.47 4.43
C SER A 27 -11.57 0.59 5.19
N THR A 28 -10.86 1.19 6.13
CA THR A 28 -9.99 0.46 7.06
C THR A 28 -10.10 1.10 8.44
N LYS A 29 -9.86 0.28 9.47
CA LYS A 29 -9.77 0.75 10.85
C LYS A 29 -8.32 1.05 11.27
N LYS A 30 -7.36 0.76 10.42
CA LYS A 30 -5.92 0.92 10.70
C LYS A 30 -5.49 2.36 10.44
N MET A 31 -6.09 3.31 11.16
CA MET A 31 -5.76 4.73 11.06
C MET A 31 -4.94 5.18 12.27
N GLY A 32 -4.07 6.17 12.03
CA GLY A 32 -3.31 6.83 13.09
C GLY A 32 -2.14 6.04 13.66
N VAL A 33 -1.84 4.88 13.11
CA VAL A 33 -0.71 4.04 13.55
C VAL A 33 0.26 3.85 12.39
N PRO A 34 1.57 3.76 12.65
CA PRO A 34 2.54 3.49 11.61
C PRO A 34 2.31 2.11 10.98
N ILE A 35 2.44 2.04 9.67
CA ILE A 35 2.38 0.80 8.91
C ILE A 35 3.55 0.74 7.94
N TYR A 36 3.94 -0.48 7.56
CA TYR A 36 4.90 -0.70 6.48
C TYR A 36 4.21 -0.61 5.13
N LEU A 37 4.95 -0.13 4.13
CA LEU A 37 4.55 -0.14 2.74
C LEU A 37 5.31 -1.27 2.04
N LEU A 38 4.56 -2.27 1.56
CA LEU A 38 5.10 -3.51 1.01
C LEU A 38 4.87 -3.53 -0.50
N GLU A 39 5.93 -3.85 -1.25
CA GLU A 39 5.82 -3.96 -2.71
C GLU A 39 5.21 -5.30 -3.11
N SER A 40 4.07 -5.26 -3.79
CA SER A 40 3.38 -6.45 -4.26
C SER A 40 4.28 -7.33 -5.13
N GLY A 41 4.32 -8.62 -4.84
CA GLY A 41 5.03 -9.62 -5.64
C GLY A 41 6.54 -9.69 -5.43
N SER A 42 7.14 -8.81 -4.62
CA SER A 42 8.59 -8.74 -4.46
C SER A 42 9.09 -9.09 -3.06
N LYS A 43 8.19 -9.13 -2.06
CA LYS A 43 8.52 -9.30 -0.63
C LYS A 43 9.40 -8.17 -0.08
N ARG A 44 9.43 -7.01 -0.75
CA ARG A 44 10.23 -5.85 -0.31
C ARG A 44 9.44 -4.96 0.61
N VAL A 45 10.06 -4.55 1.70
CA VAL A 45 9.57 -3.44 2.52
C VAL A 45 10.24 -2.18 2.00
N ARG A 46 9.41 -1.25 1.48
CA ARG A 46 9.90 -0.06 0.79
C ARG A 46 9.78 1.22 1.59
N GLY A 47 8.91 1.25 2.58
CA GLY A 47 8.70 2.45 3.37
C GLY A 47 7.73 2.25 4.51
N THR A 48 7.38 3.36 5.15
CA THR A 48 6.39 3.44 6.21
C THR A 48 5.48 4.64 5.97
N CYS A 49 4.29 4.61 6.54
CA CYS A 49 3.40 5.76 6.55
C CYS A 49 2.35 5.62 7.65
N ILE A 50 1.48 6.62 7.75
CA ILE A 50 0.30 6.60 8.61
C ILE A 50 -0.89 6.84 7.70
N ILE A 51 -1.97 6.07 7.86
CA ILE A 51 -3.25 6.37 7.23
C ILE A 51 -3.93 7.38 8.14
N GLN A 52 -3.98 8.64 7.71
CA GLN A 52 -4.50 9.75 8.51
C GLN A 52 -6.02 9.72 8.60
N SER A 53 -6.67 9.44 7.49
CA SER A 53 -8.14 9.38 7.40
C SER A 53 -8.55 8.56 6.20
N VAL A 54 -9.82 8.14 6.19
CA VAL A 54 -10.41 7.35 5.12
C VAL A 54 -11.81 7.91 4.86
N TYR A 55 -12.17 8.10 3.59
CA TYR A 55 -13.50 8.57 3.23
C TYR A 55 -13.97 7.95 1.92
N PRO A 56 -15.30 7.76 1.76
CA PRO A 56 -15.83 7.34 0.46
C PRO A 56 -15.65 8.48 -0.54
N ILE A 57 -15.06 8.19 -1.69
CA ILE A 57 -14.73 9.22 -2.66
C ILE A 57 -15.86 9.40 -3.67
N SER A 58 -16.39 10.62 -3.75
CA SER A 58 -17.47 11.01 -4.66
C SER A 58 -16.95 11.31 -6.06
N CYS A 59 -17.85 11.49 -7.01
CA CYS A 59 -17.52 11.89 -8.38
C CYS A 59 -16.78 13.23 -8.42
N SER A 60 -17.23 14.22 -7.65
CA SER A 60 -16.58 15.53 -7.58
C SER A 60 -15.21 15.44 -6.91
N ASP A 61 -15.09 14.68 -5.82
CA ASP A 61 -13.79 14.44 -5.16
C ASP A 61 -12.81 13.77 -6.13
N TRP A 62 -13.27 12.80 -6.90
CA TRP A 62 -12.45 12.09 -7.86
C TRP A 62 -11.80 13.04 -8.87
N SER A 63 -12.59 13.96 -9.39
CA SER A 63 -12.14 14.97 -10.33
C SER A 63 -11.20 15.99 -9.67
N GLU A 64 -11.54 16.46 -8.48
CA GLU A 64 -10.76 17.48 -7.76
C GLU A 64 -9.42 16.93 -7.24
N GLU A 65 -9.39 15.64 -6.89
CA GLU A 65 -8.23 14.99 -6.27
C GLU A 65 -7.34 14.23 -7.26
N GLN A 66 -7.50 14.48 -8.57
CA GLN A 66 -6.76 13.79 -9.62
C GLN A 66 -5.25 13.83 -9.40
N GLU A 67 -4.72 14.98 -9.04
CA GLU A 67 -3.28 15.15 -8.81
C GLU A 67 -2.81 14.34 -7.59
N ASN A 68 -3.70 14.10 -6.63
CA ASN A 68 -3.37 13.42 -5.39
C ASN A 68 -3.54 11.91 -5.46
N HIS A 69 -4.54 11.40 -6.21
CA HIS A 69 -4.69 9.96 -6.37
C HIS A 69 -3.91 9.38 -7.55
N CYS A 70 -3.61 10.19 -8.56
CA CYS A 70 -2.82 9.80 -9.73
C CYS A 70 -3.42 8.65 -10.57
N VAL A 71 -4.69 8.33 -10.41
CA VAL A 71 -5.33 7.23 -11.15
C VAL A 71 -5.98 7.77 -12.41
N ASP A 72 -5.62 7.23 -13.56
CA ASP A 72 -6.13 7.65 -14.86
C ASP A 72 -7.33 6.78 -15.26
N LEU A 73 -8.42 6.95 -14.52
CA LEU A 73 -9.72 6.32 -14.79
C LEU A 73 -10.80 7.36 -14.62
N SER A 74 -11.87 7.27 -15.42
CA SER A 74 -13.08 8.04 -15.16
C SER A 74 -13.74 7.52 -13.88
N TYR A 75 -14.61 8.33 -13.27
CA TYR A 75 -15.35 7.89 -12.09
C TYR A 75 -16.26 6.70 -12.41
N LYS A 76 -16.82 6.67 -13.61
CA LYS A 76 -17.62 5.53 -14.08
C LYS A 76 -16.79 4.24 -14.09
N GLU A 77 -15.58 4.30 -14.64
CA GLU A 77 -14.65 3.16 -14.67
C GLU A 77 -14.24 2.73 -13.27
N LEU A 78 -14.01 3.70 -12.38
CA LEU A 78 -13.71 3.42 -10.98
C LEU A 78 -14.84 2.66 -10.30
N LYS A 79 -16.09 3.08 -10.53
CA LYS A 79 -17.28 2.43 -9.97
C LYS A 79 -17.53 1.04 -10.53
N GLU A 80 -17.06 0.77 -11.73
CA GLU A 80 -17.09 -0.57 -12.31
C GLU A 80 -16.11 -1.50 -11.61
N ARG A 81 -14.98 -0.96 -11.15
CA ARG A 81 -13.95 -1.72 -10.42
C ARG A 81 -14.29 -1.89 -8.94
N TYR A 82 -14.77 -0.83 -8.31
CA TYR A 82 -15.11 -0.79 -6.88
C TYR A 82 -16.53 -0.27 -6.69
N LYS A 83 -17.36 -1.07 -6.06
CA LYS A 83 -18.74 -0.65 -5.77
C LYS A 83 -18.78 0.57 -4.85
N ASN A 84 -17.93 0.58 -3.83
CA ASN A 84 -17.81 1.67 -2.86
C ASN A 84 -16.35 2.11 -2.72
N PRO A 85 -15.83 2.90 -3.70
CA PRO A 85 -14.43 3.31 -3.65
C PRO A 85 -14.18 4.28 -2.50
N HIS A 86 -13.04 4.12 -1.86
CA HIS A 86 -12.60 4.93 -0.74
C HIS A 86 -11.22 5.52 -1.02
N ALA A 87 -10.99 6.72 -0.50
CA ALA A 87 -9.67 7.33 -0.48
C ALA A 87 -9.08 7.19 0.91
N TRP A 88 -7.85 6.65 0.97
CA TRP A 88 -7.06 6.56 2.19
C TRP A 88 -6.01 7.65 2.13
N VAL A 89 -6.13 8.63 3.02
CA VAL A 89 -5.22 9.77 3.07
C VAL A 89 -3.94 9.34 3.77
N LEU A 90 -2.82 9.35 3.03
CA LEU A 90 -1.52 8.94 3.54
C LEU A 90 -0.76 10.13 4.09
N ALA A 91 -0.15 9.96 5.24
CA ALA A 91 0.64 10.98 5.90
C ALA A 91 1.95 10.36 6.40
N ASP A 92 2.94 11.21 6.67
CA ASP A 92 4.22 10.82 7.23
C ASP A 92 4.88 9.68 6.43
N VAL A 93 4.84 9.79 5.11
CA VAL A 93 5.41 8.80 4.20
C VAL A 93 6.93 8.93 4.22
N LYS A 94 7.59 7.82 4.52
CA LYS A 94 9.06 7.75 4.58
C LYS A 94 9.56 6.49 3.86
N PRO A 95 10.49 6.61 2.91
CA PRO A 95 11.17 5.42 2.39
C PRO A 95 12.03 4.81 3.49
N VAL A 96 12.22 3.49 3.44
CA VAL A 96 13.22 2.85 4.28
C VAL A 96 14.62 3.18 3.75
N GLU A 97 15.59 3.29 4.65
CA GLU A 97 16.98 3.58 4.27
C GLU A 97 17.56 2.42 3.45
N ASP A 98 17.41 1.20 3.95
CA ASP A 98 17.81 -0.01 3.24
C ASP A 98 16.59 -0.91 3.06
N VAL A 99 16.32 -1.27 1.82
CA VAL A 99 15.22 -2.19 1.50
C VAL A 99 15.51 -3.56 2.10
N TRP A 100 14.54 -4.13 2.81
CA TRP A 100 14.65 -5.47 3.36
C TRP A 100 13.46 -6.31 2.95
N TYR A 101 13.59 -7.63 3.08
CA TYR A 101 12.57 -8.59 2.65
C TYR A 101 11.82 -9.10 3.85
N TYR A 102 10.50 -9.18 3.72
CA TYR A 102 9.61 -9.66 4.77
C TYR A 102 9.10 -11.06 4.46
N ASP A 103 8.70 -11.77 5.52
CA ASP A 103 8.07 -13.07 5.41
C ASP A 103 6.61 -12.89 4.99
N HIS A 104 6.29 -13.30 3.76
CA HIS A 104 4.96 -13.13 3.18
C HIS A 104 4.07 -14.32 3.54
N PRO A 105 3.03 -14.14 4.38
CA PRO A 105 2.12 -15.21 4.72
C PRO A 105 1.32 -15.70 3.51
N ASN A 106 1.08 -16.99 3.43
CA ASN A 106 0.27 -17.57 2.36
C ASN A 106 -1.12 -16.93 2.33
N GLY A 107 -1.55 -16.49 1.16
CA GLY A 107 -2.87 -15.91 0.95
C GLY A 107 -3.02 -14.44 1.31
N ALA A 108 -1.99 -13.79 1.85
CA ALA A 108 -2.04 -12.36 2.14
C ALA A 108 -2.09 -11.55 0.84
N VAL A 109 -3.10 -10.69 0.69
CA VAL A 109 -3.37 -9.92 -0.54
C VAL A 109 -3.38 -8.41 -0.29
N ILE A 110 -3.95 -7.95 0.82
CA ILE A 110 -4.08 -6.52 1.16
C ILE A 110 -3.19 -6.17 2.34
N TRP A 111 -3.32 -6.91 3.43
CA TRP A 111 -2.61 -6.66 4.67
C TRP A 111 -1.74 -7.84 5.07
N VAL A 112 -0.58 -7.54 5.61
CA VAL A 112 0.25 -8.49 6.34
C VAL A 112 0.28 -8.06 7.79
N LYS A 113 -0.19 -8.94 8.67
CA LYS A 113 -0.19 -8.68 10.11
C LYS A 113 1.22 -8.97 10.66
N ASP A 114 1.71 -8.06 11.52
CA ASP A 114 2.98 -8.25 12.22
C ASP A 114 4.13 -8.60 11.25
N VAL A 115 4.43 -7.68 10.34
CA VAL A 115 5.49 -7.85 9.34
C VAL A 115 6.82 -8.18 10.03
N SER A 116 7.46 -9.24 9.58
CA SER A 116 8.76 -9.68 10.11
C SER A 116 9.73 -9.95 8.96
N PRO A 117 11.05 -9.77 9.19
CA PRO A 117 12.02 -10.08 8.15
C PRO A 117 12.07 -11.57 7.85
N ILE A 118 12.51 -11.91 6.63
CA ILE A 118 12.75 -13.30 6.25
C ILE A 118 13.83 -13.88 7.17
N ASP A 119 13.54 -15.07 7.70
CA ASP A 119 14.49 -15.84 8.53
C ASP A 119 15.72 -16.20 7.71
N GLU A 120 16.93 -16.09 8.32
CA GLU A 120 18.19 -16.44 7.67
C GLU A 120 18.21 -17.88 7.14
N MET A 121 17.63 -18.83 7.84
CA MET A 121 17.52 -20.21 7.38
C MET A 121 16.65 -20.34 6.14
N GLN A 122 15.55 -19.59 6.07
CA GLN A 122 14.73 -19.54 4.87
C GLN A 122 15.47 -18.91 3.70
N ASP A 123 16.24 -17.85 3.97
CA ASP A 123 17.06 -17.20 2.97
C ASP A 123 18.12 -18.16 2.43
N GLU A 124 18.77 -18.91 3.28
CA GLU A 124 19.74 -19.94 2.87
C GLU A 124 19.09 -21.03 2.01
N ARG A 125 17.89 -21.49 2.37
CA ARG A 125 17.14 -22.45 1.56
C ARG A 125 16.86 -21.93 0.17
N ILE A 126 16.43 -20.68 0.07
CA ILE A 126 16.17 -20.03 -1.21
C ILE A 126 17.47 -19.94 -2.02
N ARG A 127 18.58 -19.56 -1.36
CA ARG A 127 19.89 -19.35 -1.99
C ARG A 127 20.52 -20.66 -2.47
N TYR A 128 20.43 -21.74 -1.69
CA TYR A 128 21.11 -23.00 -1.95
C TYR A 128 20.19 -24.11 -2.41
N GLY A 129 18.91 -23.88 -2.54
CA GLY A 129 17.96 -24.85 -3.08
C GLY A 129 17.57 -25.99 -2.13
N TYR A 130 17.70 -25.79 -0.82
CA TYR A 130 17.19 -26.77 0.14
C TYR A 130 16.26 -26.24 1.18
#